data_4eef6a62f42570d23cc6050052be1ad8
#
_entry.id   4eef6a62f42570d23cc6050052be1ad8
#
_cell.length_a   1.000
_cell.length_b   1.000
_cell.length_c   1.000
_cell.angle_alpha   90.00
_cell.angle_beta   90.00
_cell.angle_gamma   90.00
#
_symmetry.space_group_name_H-M   'P 1'
#
loop_
_entity.id
_entity.type
_entity.pdbx_description
1 polymer ?
#
loop_
_entity_poly.entity_id
_entity_poly.type
_entity_poly.pdbx_seq_one_letter_code
_entity_poly.pdbx_strand_id
1 'polypeptide(L)'
;GETIEENGVFNQTLDARVSLNWTIFDGFNIQANYQRLKELERQGETNTRIAVEDLIANLAAEYYNFVQQTIRLKNFRYAVSLSKERLRIVEERYHIGNFSRLDYQQAKVDFNADSAQYMKQQELLHTSRIQLNELMANENVDQPIHTQDSLIDVNATLDFEELWNATMQVNANLLKAEQSNRLAQ
;
A
#
# COMPACT_ATOMS: atom_id res chain seq x y z
N GLY A 1 -86.32 17.62 19.39
CA GLY A 1 -85.22 17.52 18.54
C GLY A 1 -85.23 16.19 17.80
N GLU A 2 -85.57 16.19 16.50
CA GLU A 2 -85.49 15.00 15.65
C GLU A 2 -84.00 14.76 15.28
N THR A 3 -83.48 13.62 15.66
CA THR A 3 -82.20 13.08 15.17
C THR A 3 -82.53 12.35 13.88
N ILE A 4 -82.06 12.92 12.76
CA ILE A 4 -82.01 12.24 11.46
C ILE A 4 -80.85 11.32 11.46
N GLU A 5 -81.07 9.99 11.57
CA GLU A 5 -80.05 9.00 11.34
C GLU A 5 -79.92 8.73 9.79
N GLU A 6 -78.95 9.27 9.13
CA GLU A 6 -78.60 8.86 7.78
C GLU A 6 -77.78 7.55 7.81
N ASN A 7 -78.54 6.43 7.65
CA ASN A 7 -77.87 5.14 7.45
C ASN A 7 -77.59 4.90 5.95
N GLY A 8 -76.36 4.70 5.61
CA GLY A 8 -75.93 4.22 4.28
C GLY A 8 -75.31 5.24 3.35
N VAL A 9 -74.69 6.30 3.87
CA VAL A 9 -73.89 7.19 3.03
C VAL A 9 -72.50 6.54 2.79
N PHE A 10 -72.33 5.92 1.63
CA PHE A 10 -71.03 5.39 1.18
C PHE A 10 -70.31 6.46 0.36
N ASN A 11 -69.42 7.20 0.99
CA ASN A 11 -68.56 8.15 0.31
C ASN A 11 -67.29 7.48 -0.17
N GLN A 12 -67.17 7.21 -1.47
CA GLN A 12 -65.99 6.72 -2.11
C GLN A 12 -65.41 7.83 -2.97
N THR A 13 -64.24 8.36 -2.55
CA THR A 13 -63.52 9.38 -3.31
C THR A 13 -62.33 8.71 -3.98
N LEU A 14 -62.26 8.80 -5.30
CA LEU A 14 -61.14 8.36 -6.10
C LEU A 14 -60.44 9.61 -6.69
N ASP A 15 -59.27 9.96 -6.13
CA ASP A 15 -58.43 11.04 -6.66
C ASP A 15 -57.32 10.49 -7.51
N ALA A 16 -57.30 10.84 -8.81
CA ALA A 16 -56.20 10.58 -9.72
C ALA A 16 -55.59 11.93 -10.15
N ARG A 17 -54.34 12.17 -9.77
CA ARG A 17 -53.65 13.42 -10.09
C ARG A 17 -52.40 13.15 -10.93
N VAL A 18 -52.32 13.79 -12.09
CA VAL A 18 -51.08 13.86 -12.91
C VAL A 18 -50.57 15.29 -12.82
N SER A 19 -49.37 15.45 -12.26
CA SER A 19 -48.73 16.76 -12.17
C SER A 19 -47.45 16.78 -13.04
N LEU A 20 -47.33 17.77 -13.91
CA LEU A 20 -46.15 18.05 -14.72
C LEU A 20 -45.57 19.36 -14.22
N ASN A 21 -44.37 19.29 -13.62
CA ASN A 21 -43.64 20.48 -13.22
C ASN A 21 -42.49 20.71 -14.21
N TRP A 22 -42.53 21.79 -14.93
CA TRP A 22 -41.52 22.17 -15.89
C TRP A 22 -40.89 23.52 -15.50
N THR A 23 -39.58 23.47 -15.18
CA THR A 23 -38.82 24.69 -14.90
C THR A 23 -38.41 25.34 -16.24
N ILE A 24 -39.01 26.47 -16.60
CA ILE A 24 -38.70 27.18 -17.84
C ILE A 24 -37.39 27.96 -17.75
N PHE A 25 -37.08 28.51 -16.59
CA PHE A 25 -35.86 29.26 -16.32
C PHE A 25 -35.47 29.11 -14.84
N ASP A 26 -34.22 28.71 -14.59
CA ASP A 26 -33.65 28.45 -13.27
C ASP A 26 -32.42 29.32 -12.94
N GLY A 27 -32.23 30.42 -13.65
CA GLY A 27 -31.07 31.30 -13.46
C GLY A 27 -29.73 30.65 -13.90
N PHE A 28 -29.75 29.81 -14.92
CA PHE A 28 -28.59 29.05 -15.42
C PHE A 28 -28.06 27.96 -14.47
N ASN A 29 -28.81 27.60 -13.44
CA ASN A 29 -28.41 26.59 -12.47
C ASN A 29 -28.19 25.20 -13.12
N ILE A 30 -29.01 24.86 -14.12
CA ILE A 30 -28.84 23.57 -14.88
C ILE A 30 -27.48 23.61 -15.62
N GLN A 31 -27.10 24.71 -16.26
CA GLN A 31 -25.81 24.80 -16.96
C GLN A 31 -24.63 24.75 -15.99
N ALA A 32 -24.72 25.46 -14.87
CA ALA A 32 -23.70 25.45 -13.82
C ALA A 32 -23.53 24.06 -13.22
N ASN A 33 -24.63 23.39 -12.91
CA ASN A 33 -24.60 22.01 -12.42
C ASN A 33 -24.03 21.04 -13.46
N TYR A 34 -24.36 21.19 -14.73
CA TYR A 34 -23.77 20.34 -15.79
C TYR A 34 -22.25 20.51 -15.86
N GLN A 35 -21.75 21.75 -15.83
CA GLN A 35 -20.32 22.03 -15.83
C GLN A 35 -19.63 21.46 -14.58
N ARG A 36 -20.27 21.64 -13.41
CA ARG A 36 -19.79 21.08 -12.15
C ARG A 36 -19.69 19.54 -12.20
N LEU A 37 -20.71 18.85 -12.71
CA LEU A 37 -20.71 17.40 -12.84
C LEU A 37 -19.63 16.92 -13.82
N LYS A 38 -19.41 17.65 -14.91
CA LYS A 38 -18.34 17.34 -15.86
C LYS A 38 -16.94 17.52 -15.25
N GLU A 39 -16.76 18.53 -14.39
CA GLU A 39 -15.48 18.70 -13.67
C GLU A 39 -15.29 17.65 -12.57
N LEU A 40 -16.37 17.20 -11.92
CA LEU A 40 -16.34 16.08 -10.97
C LEU A 40 -15.97 14.74 -11.66
N GLU A 41 -16.45 14.52 -12.88
CA GLU A 41 -16.06 13.37 -13.70
C GLU A 41 -14.54 13.38 -13.97
N ARG A 42 -14.00 14.51 -14.43
CA ARG A 42 -12.56 14.71 -14.64
C ARG A 42 -11.74 14.52 -13.37
N GLN A 43 -12.26 15.02 -12.24
CA GLN A 43 -11.61 14.82 -10.93
C GLN A 43 -11.63 13.34 -10.54
N GLY A 44 -12.70 12.60 -10.87
CA GLY A 44 -12.78 11.15 -10.72
C GLY A 44 -11.69 10.41 -11.50
N GLU A 45 -11.47 10.79 -12.75
CA GLU A 45 -10.38 10.24 -13.58
C GLU A 45 -9.00 10.55 -12.97
N THR A 46 -8.79 11.79 -12.50
CA THR A 46 -7.55 12.19 -11.83
C THR A 46 -7.32 11.41 -10.53
N ASN A 47 -8.36 11.18 -9.73
CA ASN A 47 -8.27 10.36 -8.52
C ASN A 47 -7.89 8.91 -8.83
N THR A 48 -8.45 8.34 -9.90
CA THR A 48 -8.09 6.99 -10.36
C THR A 48 -6.62 6.93 -10.79
N ARG A 49 -6.14 7.94 -11.50
CA ARG A 49 -4.72 8.04 -11.87
C ARG A 49 -3.82 8.11 -10.64
N ILE A 50 -4.15 8.94 -9.63
CA ILE A 50 -3.39 9.04 -8.38
C ILE A 50 -3.34 7.66 -7.70
N ALA A 51 -4.48 6.97 -7.58
CA ALA A 51 -4.53 5.65 -6.94
C ALA A 51 -3.65 4.62 -7.66
N VAL A 52 -3.58 4.65 -8.99
CA VAL A 52 -2.71 3.78 -9.79
C VAL A 52 -1.24 4.15 -9.60
N GLU A 53 -0.89 5.43 -9.63
CA GLU A 53 0.48 5.92 -9.41
C GLU A 53 0.98 5.53 -7.99
N ASP A 54 0.15 5.71 -6.97
CA ASP A 54 0.45 5.32 -5.58
C ASP A 54 0.62 3.80 -5.44
N LEU A 55 -0.23 3.02 -6.09
CA LEU A 55 -0.09 1.55 -6.09
C LEU A 55 1.23 1.12 -6.72
N ILE A 56 1.61 1.70 -7.85
CA ILE A 56 2.88 1.39 -8.54
C ILE A 56 4.06 1.77 -7.64
N ALA A 57 4.03 2.94 -7.01
CA ALA A 57 5.09 3.40 -6.11
C ALA A 57 5.24 2.47 -4.89
N ASN A 58 4.12 2.09 -4.27
CA ASN A 58 4.11 1.17 -3.14
C ASN A 58 4.60 -0.23 -3.53
N LEU A 59 4.16 -0.73 -4.69
CA LEU A 59 4.60 -2.03 -5.21
C LEU A 59 6.12 -2.04 -5.47
N ALA A 60 6.66 -0.97 -6.07
CA ALA A 60 8.10 -0.83 -6.29
C ALA A 60 8.87 -0.77 -4.96
N ALA A 61 8.38 -0.01 -3.98
CA ALA A 61 9.01 0.08 -2.66
C ALA A 61 9.04 -1.29 -1.95
N GLU A 62 7.92 -2.03 -1.94
CA GLU A 62 7.87 -3.36 -1.34
C GLU A 62 8.68 -4.41 -2.11
N TYR A 63 8.75 -4.30 -3.44
CA TYR A 63 9.62 -5.15 -4.24
C TYR A 63 11.10 -4.98 -3.84
N TYR A 64 11.59 -3.74 -3.75
CA TYR A 64 12.96 -3.49 -3.33
C TYR A 64 13.20 -3.80 -1.86
N ASN A 65 12.19 -3.65 -0.98
CA ASN A 65 12.25 -4.14 0.39
C ASN A 65 12.46 -5.67 0.41
N PHE A 66 11.68 -6.43 -0.36
CA PHE A 66 11.82 -7.89 -0.47
C PHE A 66 13.20 -8.30 -0.98
N VAL A 67 13.73 -7.62 -2.02
CA VAL A 67 15.10 -7.84 -2.54
C VAL A 67 16.12 -7.58 -1.43
N GLN A 68 15.99 -6.49 -0.68
CA GLN A 68 16.86 -6.16 0.44
C GLN A 68 16.83 -7.23 1.54
N GLN A 69 15.65 -7.71 1.94
CA GLN A 69 15.52 -8.75 2.94
C GLN A 69 16.16 -10.07 2.47
N THR A 70 16.05 -10.38 1.19
CA THR A 70 16.69 -11.56 0.57
C THR A 70 18.21 -11.46 0.65
N ILE A 71 18.78 -10.31 0.31
CA ILE A 71 20.22 -10.07 0.40
C ILE A 71 20.70 -10.17 1.86
N ARG A 72 19.97 -9.55 2.80
CA ARG A 72 20.28 -9.62 4.24
C ARG A 72 20.25 -11.05 4.76
N LEU A 73 19.26 -11.84 4.36
CA LEU A 73 19.17 -13.25 4.76
C LEU A 73 20.40 -14.04 4.28
N LYS A 74 20.85 -13.82 3.05
CA LYS A 74 22.08 -14.40 2.51
C LYS A 74 23.29 -14.04 3.37
N ASN A 75 23.44 -12.77 3.75
CA ASN A 75 24.53 -12.31 4.59
C ASN A 75 24.51 -12.92 6.00
N PHE A 76 23.35 -12.99 6.66
CA PHE A 76 23.21 -13.66 7.96
C PHE A 76 23.48 -15.15 7.88
N ARG A 77 23.11 -15.81 6.77
CA ARG A 77 23.47 -17.21 6.54
C ARG A 77 24.98 -17.42 6.49
N TYR A 78 25.70 -16.51 5.86
CA TYR A 78 27.19 -16.56 5.87
C TYR A 78 27.76 -16.31 7.27
N ALA A 79 27.22 -15.34 8.03
CA ALA A 79 27.64 -15.08 9.39
C ALA A 79 27.48 -16.30 10.29
N VAL A 80 26.30 -16.97 10.23
CA VAL A 80 26.05 -18.22 10.96
C VAL A 80 27.02 -19.33 10.55
N SER A 81 27.32 -19.46 9.25
CA SER A 81 28.28 -20.49 8.81
C SER A 81 29.69 -20.24 9.34
N LEU A 82 30.12 -18.97 9.39
CA LEU A 82 31.40 -18.57 9.92
C LEU A 82 31.50 -18.76 11.45
N SER A 83 30.49 -18.31 12.20
CA SER A 83 30.48 -18.48 13.66
C SER A 83 30.36 -19.94 14.08
N LYS A 84 29.66 -20.77 13.30
CA LYS A 84 29.59 -22.23 13.51
C LYS A 84 30.99 -22.89 13.33
N GLU A 85 31.70 -22.51 12.29
CA GLU A 85 33.04 -23.06 12.05
C GLU A 85 34.05 -22.54 13.11
N ARG A 86 33.93 -21.29 13.51
CA ARG A 86 34.72 -20.74 14.62
C ARG A 86 34.45 -21.49 15.94
N LEU A 87 33.19 -21.77 16.25
CA LEU A 87 32.82 -22.55 17.43
C LEU A 87 33.44 -23.95 17.36
N ARG A 88 33.38 -24.64 16.22
CA ARG A 88 33.97 -25.96 16.02
C ARG A 88 35.49 -25.97 16.32
N ILE A 89 36.20 -24.99 15.76
CA ILE A 89 37.67 -24.84 15.95
C ILE A 89 38.01 -24.56 17.42
N VAL A 90 37.26 -23.68 18.08
CA VAL A 90 37.49 -23.36 19.50
C VAL A 90 37.17 -24.52 20.41
N GLU A 91 36.13 -25.30 20.12
CA GLU A 91 35.74 -26.51 20.85
C GLU A 91 36.83 -27.55 20.77
N GLU A 92 37.33 -27.88 19.58
CA GLU A 92 38.44 -28.83 19.38
C GLU A 92 39.69 -28.38 20.14
N ARG A 93 40.07 -27.10 20.06
CA ARG A 93 41.24 -26.54 20.77
C ARG A 93 41.04 -26.53 22.28
N TYR A 94 39.85 -26.31 22.77
CA TYR A 94 39.51 -26.42 24.19
C TYR A 94 39.73 -27.86 24.71
N HIS A 95 39.27 -28.87 23.97
CA HIS A 95 39.43 -30.26 24.33
C HIS A 95 40.88 -30.73 24.43
N ILE A 96 41.76 -30.15 23.61
CA ILE A 96 43.22 -30.43 23.68
C ILE A 96 43.99 -29.49 24.62
N GLY A 97 43.27 -28.61 25.38
CA GLY A 97 43.86 -27.75 26.40
C GLY A 97 44.48 -26.45 25.87
N ASN A 98 44.32 -26.10 24.58
CA ASN A 98 44.90 -24.91 23.96
C ASN A 98 44.03 -23.63 24.06
N PHE A 99 42.77 -23.77 24.47
CA PHE A 99 41.85 -22.68 24.72
C PHE A 99 41.20 -22.76 26.09
N SER A 100 40.82 -21.60 26.65
CA SER A 100 40.15 -21.54 27.94
C SER A 100 38.66 -21.92 27.81
N ARG A 101 38.05 -22.33 28.94
CA ARG A 101 36.60 -22.53 29.01
C ARG A 101 35.82 -21.23 28.68
N LEU A 102 36.39 -20.07 28.99
CA LEU A 102 35.81 -18.77 28.68
C LEU A 102 35.71 -18.57 27.15
N ASP A 103 36.81 -18.83 26.43
CA ASP A 103 36.83 -18.72 24.96
C ASP A 103 35.80 -19.62 24.30
N TYR A 104 35.67 -20.86 24.79
CA TYR A 104 34.66 -21.79 24.30
C TYR A 104 33.24 -21.29 24.55
N GLN A 105 32.93 -20.79 25.77
CA GLN A 105 31.61 -20.26 26.07
C GLN A 105 31.30 -19.01 25.25
N GLN A 106 32.27 -18.13 25.03
CA GLN A 106 32.11 -16.94 24.20
C GLN A 106 31.78 -17.32 22.74
N ALA A 107 32.51 -18.25 22.16
CA ALA A 107 32.25 -18.71 20.79
C ALA A 107 30.84 -19.31 20.65
N LYS A 108 30.34 -20.00 21.71
CA LYS A 108 28.97 -20.53 21.75
C LYS A 108 27.90 -19.44 21.83
N VAL A 109 28.17 -18.38 22.63
CA VAL A 109 27.28 -17.22 22.72
C VAL A 109 27.22 -16.51 21.37
N ASP A 110 28.36 -16.30 20.71
CA ASP A 110 28.44 -15.63 19.41
C ASP A 110 27.65 -16.42 18.34
N PHE A 111 27.82 -17.75 18.27
CA PHE A 111 27.06 -18.59 17.36
C PHE A 111 25.55 -18.54 17.62
N ASN A 112 25.14 -18.57 18.89
CA ASN A 112 23.72 -18.46 19.26
C ASN A 112 23.12 -17.11 18.87
N ALA A 113 23.88 -16.02 19.06
CA ALA A 113 23.48 -14.68 18.69
C ALA A 113 23.28 -14.55 17.16
N ASP A 114 24.25 -15.02 16.38
CA ASP A 114 24.15 -15.03 14.91
C ASP A 114 22.99 -15.89 14.41
N SER A 115 22.78 -17.06 15.04
CA SER A 115 21.66 -17.96 14.72
C SER A 115 20.31 -17.31 15.01
N ALA A 116 20.19 -16.59 16.12
CA ALA A 116 18.96 -15.84 16.46
C ALA A 116 18.69 -14.72 15.47
N GLN A 117 19.73 -13.97 15.03
CA GLN A 117 19.60 -12.94 14.00
C GLN A 117 19.18 -13.52 12.64
N TYR A 118 19.71 -14.68 12.27
CA TYR A 118 19.32 -15.36 11.05
C TYR A 118 17.83 -15.79 11.10
N MET A 119 17.36 -16.35 12.20
CA MET A 119 15.94 -16.73 12.38
C MET A 119 15.02 -15.50 12.29
N LYS A 120 15.40 -14.40 12.95
CA LYS A 120 14.66 -13.14 12.85
C LYS A 120 14.59 -12.62 11.42
N GLN A 121 15.69 -12.73 10.68
CA GLN A 121 15.72 -12.29 9.29
C GLN A 121 14.87 -13.18 8.37
N GLN A 122 14.76 -14.49 8.67
CA GLN A 122 13.83 -15.37 7.95
C GLN A 122 12.38 -14.92 8.11
N GLU A 123 12.00 -14.52 9.32
CA GLU A 123 10.67 -14.00 9.61
C GLU A 123 10.41 -12.67 8.86
N LEU A 124 11.37 -11.75 8.87
CA LEU A 124 11.25 -10.49 8.13
C LEU A 124 11.09 -10.70 6.63
N LEU A 125 11.83 -11.66 6.05
CA LEU A 125 11.68 -12.01 4.64
C LEU A 125 10.31 -12.64 4.35
N HIS A 126 9.84 -13.49 5.24
CA HIS A 126 8.52 -14.11 5.12
C HIS A 126 7.41 -13.04 5.12
N THR A 127 7.46 -12.11 6.08
CA THR A 127 6.51 -11.00 6.18
C THR A 127 6.54 -10.13 4.93
N SER A 128 7.72 -9.75 4.45
CA SER A 128 7.86 -8.94 3.22
C SER A 128 7.31 -9.67 1.99
N ARG A 129 7.47 -11.00 1.90
CA ARG A 129 6.87 -11.81 0.83
C ARG A 129 5.35 -11.77 0.85
N ILE A 130 4.74 -11.90 2.04
CA ILE A 130 3.29 -11.82 2.20
C ILE A 130 2.80 -10.43 1.77
N GLN A 131 3.42 -9.36 2.26
CA GLN A 131 3.06 -7.97 1.91
C GLN A 131 3.12 -7.72 0.41
N LEU A 132 4.17 -8.22 -0.25
CA LEU A 132 4.31 -8.08 -1.70
C LEU A 132 3.23 -8.86 -2.46
N ASN A 133 2.89 -10.09 -2.02
CA ASN A 133 1.81 -10.87 -2.62
C ASN A 133 0.43 -10.22 -2.40
N GLU A 134 0.18 -9.62 -1.24
CA GLU A 134 -1.04 -8.85 -0.96
C GLU A 134 -1.19 -7.65 -1.90
N LEU A 135 -0.11 -6.87 -2.09
CA LEU A 135 -0.11 -5.74 -3.04
C LEU A 135 -0.35 -6.16 -4.49
N MET A 136 0.12 -7.36 -4.87
CA MET A 136 -0.13 -7.95 -6.19
C MET A 136 -1.51 -8.60 -6.31
N ALA A 137 -2.32 -8.59 -5.25
CA ALA A 137 -3.62 -9.25 -5.16
C ALA A 137 -3.56 -10.75 -5.51
N ASN A 138 -2.48 -11.45 -5.15
CA ASN A 138 -2.36 -12.88 -5.33
C ASN A 138 -3.32 -13.62 -4.39
N GLU A 139 -4.07 -14.59 -4.90
CA GLU A 139 -4.97 -15.43 -4.08
C GLU A 139 -4.21 -16.18 -2.98
N ASN A 140 -3.01 -16.65 -3.29
CA ASN A 140 -2.12 -17.27 -2.31
C ASN A 140 -1.05 -16.28 -1.87
N VAL A 141 -1.27 -15.64 -0.74
CA VAL A 141 -0.34 -14.64 -0.16
C VAL A 141 1.03 -15.25 0.22
N ASP A 142 1.12 -16.56 0.36
CA ASP A 142 2.35 -17.27 0.71
C ASP A 142 3.10 -17.81 -0.52
N GLN A 143 2.67 -17.43 -1.72
CA GLN A 143 3.29 -17.87 -2.96
C GLN A 143 4.78 -17.46 -3.02
N PRO A 144 5.68 -18.39 -3.43
CA PRO A 144 7.09 -18.06 -3.61
C PRO A 144 7.29 -17.00 -4.68
N ILE A 145 8.13 -15.99 -4.37
CA ILE A 145 8.52 -14.94 -5.28
C ILE A 145 9.99 -15.14 -5.66
N HIS A 146 10.26 -15.15 -6.95
CA HIS A 146 11.62 -15.19 -7.48
C HIS A 146 11.96 -13.83 -8.10
N THR A 147 12.95 -13.15 -7.53
CA THR A 147 13.46 -11.89 -8.08
C THR A 147 14.65 -12.16 -8.99
N GLN A 148 14.74 -11.42 -10.08
CA GLN A 148 15.93 -11.42 -10.95
C GLN A 148 17.00 -10.48 -10.41
N ASP A 149 16.59 -9.46 -9.66
CA ASP A 149 17.49 -8.45 -9.11
C ASP A 149 18.24 -9.00 -7.90
N SER A 150 19.56 -8.97 -8.00
CA SER A 150 20.48 -9.31 -6.91
C SER A 150 21.19 -8.10 -6.31
N LEU A 151 21.01 -6.93 -6.92
CA LEU A 151 21.58 -5.64 -6.53
C LEU A 151 20.50 -4.58 -6.68
N ILE A 152 20.55 -3.58 -5.80
CA ILE A 152 19.73 -2.38 -5.91
C ILE A 152 20.62 -1.29 -6.49
N ASP A 153 20.35 -0.91 -7.73
CA ASP A 153 21.04 0.21 -8.37
C ASP A 153 20.36 1.51 -7.98
N VAL A 154 21.13 2.43 -7.42
CA VAL A 154 20.61 3.72 -6.95
C VAL A 154 21.17 4.81 -7.86
N ASN A 155 20.27 5.49 -8.59
CA ASN A 155 20.65 6.68 -9.32
C ASN A 155 20.93 7.83 -8.33
N ALA A 156 22.19 8.14 -8.11
CA ALA A 156 22.64 9.19 -7.19
C ALA A 156 22.59 10.61 -7.80
N THR A 157 22.35 10.74 -9.10
CA THR A 157 22.39 12.01 -9.83
C THR A 157 20.98 12.48 -10.17
N LEU A 158 20.21 12.87 -9.14
CA LEU A 158 18.92 13.53 -9.33
C LEU A 158 19.15 15.03 -9.41
N ASP A 159 18.74 15.66 -10.52
CA ASP A 159 18.74 17.12 -10.67
C ASP A 159 17.44 17.71 -10.12
N PHE A 160 17.56 18.69 -9.23
CA PHE A 160 16.40 19.32 -8.60
C PHE A 160 15.54 20.08 -9.60
N GLU A 161 16.14 20.84 -10.51
CA GLU A 161 15.40 21.67 -11.47
C GLU A 161 14.62 20.82 -12.47
N GLU A 162 15.22 19.71 -12.92
CA GLU A 162 14.55 18.75 -13.80
C GLU A 162 13.35 18.11 -13.09
N LEU A 163 13.53 17.64 -11.84
CA LEU A 163 12.46 17.06 -11.03
C LEU A 163 11.36 18.07 -10.72
N TRP A 164 11.71 19.32 -10.42
CA TRP A 164 10.74 20.38 -10.16
C TRP A 164 9.88 20.66 -11.40
N ASN A 165 10.51 20.85 -12.55
CA ASN A 165 9.81 21.10 -13.80
C ASN A 165 8.90 19.93 -14.21
N ALA A 166 9.37 18.70 -14.06
CA ALA A 166 8.58 17.50 -14.30
C ALA A 166 7.38 17.44 -13.34
N THR A 167 7.59 17.71 -12.04
CA THR A 167 6.53 17.73 -11.04
C THR A 167 5.44 18.75 -11.39
N MET A 168 5.82 19.96 -11.75
CA MET A 168 4.86 21.01 -12.11
C MET A 168 4.02 20.67 -13.35
N GLN A 169 4.54 19.86 -14.25
CA GLN A 169 3.85 19.50 -15.51
C GLN A 169 2.96 18.25 -15.39
N VAL A 170 3.37 17.26 -14.61
CA VAL A 170 2.74 15.91 -14.66
C VAL A 170 2.14 15.46 -13.34
N ASN A 171 2.35 16.17 -12.22
CA ASN A 171 1.90 15.69 -10.92
C ASN A 171 0.36 15.71 -10.81
N ALA A 172 -0.22 14.52 -10.63
CA ALA A 172 -1.67 14.34 -10.57
C ALA A 172 -2.31 15.02 -9.33
N ASN A 173 -1.58 15.16 -8.23
CA ASN A 173 -2.07 15.86 -7.04
C ASN A 173 -2.19 17.38 -7.26
N LEU A 174 -1.26 18.01 -8.01
CA LEU A 174 -1.38 19.40 -8.42
C LEU A 174 -2.58 19.61 -9.35
N LEU A 175 -2.76 18.72 -10.34
CA LEU A 175 -3.91 18.75 -11.24
C LEU A 175 -5.22 18.64 -10.46
N LYS A 176 -5.30 17.74 -9.48
CA LYS A 176 -6.46 17.60 -8.59
C LYS A 176 -6.74 18.88 -7.79
N ALA A 177 -5.70 19.52 -7.27
CA ALA A 177 -5.85 20.80 -6.55
C ALA A 177 -6.39 21.91 -7.44
N GLU A 178 -5.93 22.01 -8.69
CA GLU A 178 -6.47 22.96 -9.67
C GLU A 178 -7.93 22.68 -10.02
N GLN A 179 -8.30 21.40 -10.22
CA GLN A 179 -9.68 20.99 -10.45
C GLN A 179 -10.59 21.34 -9.26
N SER A 180 -10.10 21.10 -8.04
CA SER A 180 -10.83 21.47 -6.81
C SER A 180 -11.04 22.97 -6.70
N ASN A 181 -10.06 23.79 -7.10
CA ASN A 181 -10.20 25.23 -7.12
C ASN A 181 -11.25 25.70 -8.16
N ARG A 182 -11.28 25.06 -9.34
CA ARG A 182 -12.32 25.35 -10.37
C ARG A 182 -13.73 24.96 -9.91
N LEU A 183 -13.86 23.89 -9.12
CA LEU A 183 -15.16 23.49 -8.55
C LEU A 183 -15.68 24.44 -7.46
N ALA A 184 -14.78 25.20 -6.83
CA ALA A 184 -15.13 26.16 -5.76
C ALA A 184 -15.51 27.56 -6.28
N GLN A 185 -15.26 27.87 -7.55
CA GLN A 185 -15.62 29.12 -8.23
C GLN A 185 -17.02 29.04 -8.83
#